data_db6808b4f7ee866b114c23c08af89aab
#
_entry.id   db6808b4f7ee866b114c23c08af89aab
#
_cell.length_a   1.000
_cell.length_b   1.000
_cell.length_c   1.000
_cell.angle_alpha   90.00
_cell.angle_beta   90.00
_cell.angle_gamma   90.00
#
_symmetry.space_group_name_H-M   'P 1'
#
loop_
_entity.id
_entity.type
_entity.pdbx_description
1 polymer ?
#
loop_
_entity_poly.entity_id
_entity_poly.type
_entity_poly.pdbx_seq_one_letter_code
_entity_poly.pdbx_strand_id
1 'polypeptide(L)'
;MIEMMQISSITENSLIPIGSTRAGGWSGGKNGRGSRHRGKSKLMEQIDLFLEGMGLYRKQTARDATCLFRAVSEQVFYSQCFHYSVRLSCIHFMERNRNLFPEKIDGEKFEDHARRMRSPREWGGHWEMQAMAILYK
;
A
#
# COMPACT_ATOMS: atom_id res chain seq x y z
N MET A 1 -7.52 8.74 -2.73
CA MET A 1 -7.02 7.49 -3.34
C MET A 1 -5.50 7.59 -3.28
N ILE A 2 -4.87 6.87 -2.36
CA ILE A 2 -3.41 6.82 -2.27
C ILE A 2 -3.00 5.65 -3.15
N GLU A 3 -2.60 5.95 -4.39
CA GLU A 3 -1.97 5.00 -5.27
C GLU A 3 -0.47 5.15 -5.10
N MET A 4 0.17 4.16 -4.51
CA MET A 4 1.61 4.14 -4.40
C MET A 4 2.24 3.58 -5.67
N MET A 5 3.20 4.32 -6.19
CA MET A 5 4.06 3.87 -7.27
C MET A 5 5.14 2.95 -6.69
N GLN A 6 5.21 1.74 -7.18
CA GLN A 6 6.29 0.82 -6.83
C GLN A 6 7.42 1.00 -7.82
N ILE A 7 8.58 1.43 -7.31
CA ILE A 7 9.79 1.51 -8.10
C ILE A 7 10.40 0.11 -8.10
N SER A 8 10.26 -0.61 -9.20
CA SER A 8 11.10 -1.77 -9.48
C SER A 8 12.44 -1.26 -9.99
N SER A 9 13.39 -1.04 -9.09
CA SER A 9 14.77 -1.02 -9.53
C SER A 9 15.11 -2.45 -9.99
N ILE A 10 15.06 -2.67 -11.29
CA ILE A 10 15.63 -3.86 -11.89
C ILE A 10 17.15 -3.74 -11.71
N THR A 11 17.66 -4.25 -10.60
CA THR A 11 19.06 -4.63 -10.56
C THR A 11 19.21 -5.80 -11.54
N GLU A 12 20.09 -5.64 -12.50
CA GLU A 12 20.40 -6.56 -13.60
C GLU A 12 20.87 -7.94 -13.13
N ASN A 13 20.08 -8.70 -12.38
CA ASN A 13 20.45 -10.10 -12.09
C ASN A 13 19.28 -10.98 -11.66
N SER A 14 18.09 -10.82 -12.21
CA SER A 14 17.11 -11.92 -12.20
C SER A 14 16.12 -11.76 -13.34
N LEU A 15 16.58 -12.09 -14.53
CA LEU A 15 15.73 -12.48 -15.65
C LEU A 15 15.02 -13.78 -15.27
N ILE A 16 13.80 -13.68 -14.80
CA ILE A 16 12.87 -14.81 -14.82
C ILE A 16 12.21 -14.77 -16.19
N PRO A 17 12.41 -15.77 -17.05
CA PRO A 17 11.80 -15.78 -18.37
C PRO A 17 10.28 -15.94 -18.22
N ILE A 18 9.53 -15.04 -18.85
CA ILE A 18 8.11 -15.22 -19.11
C ILE A 18 7.97 -16.38 -20.10
N GLY A 19 7.59 -17.54 -19.61
CA GLY A 19 7.30 -18.66 -20.49
C GLY A 19 7.27 -20.00 -19.78
N SER A 20 6.18 -20.33 -19.15
CA SER A 20 5.65 -21.71 -19.20
C SER A 20 4.20 -21.72 -18.74
N THR A 21 3.32 -21.64 -19.69
CA THR A 21 1.92 -22.02 -19.53
C THR A 21 1.83 -23.52 -19.26
N ARG A 22 1.40 -23.91 -18.09
CA ARG A 22 0.81 -25.25 -17.87
C ARG A 22 -0.70 -25.11 -17.77
N ALA A 23 -1.35 -25.55 -18.81
CA ALA A 23 -2.76 -25.78 -18.87
C ALA A 23 -3.16 -26.83 -17.83
N GLY A 24 -4.02 -26.44 -16.89
CA GLY A 24 -4.76 -27.34 -16.02
C GLY A 24 -6.23 -26.97 -16.16
N GLY A 25 -6.97 -27.74 -16.94
CA GLY A 25 -8.39 -27.56 -17.15
C GLY A 25 -9.17 -27.87 -15.88
N TRP A 26 -10.06 -26.95 -15.51
CA TRP A 26 -11.18 -27.20 -14.64
C TRP A 26 -12.47 -26.80 -15.37
N SER A 27 -13.21 -27.81 -15.73
CA SER A 27 -14.58 -27.73 -16.24
C SER A 27 -15.55 -27.60 -15.06
N GLY A 28 -16.55 -26.74 -15.20
CA GLY A 28 -17.82 -26.89 -14.53
C GLY A 28 -18.24 -25.76 -13.59
N GLY A 29 -19.27 -25.03 -13.98
CA GLY A 29 -20.07 -24.21 -13.09
C GLY A 29 -20.55 -22.91 -13.71
N LYS A 30 -21.54 -23.00 -14.62
CA LYS A 30 -22.31 -21.83 -15.06
C LYS A 30 -23.19 -21.36 -13.91
N ASN A 31 -22.85 -20.23 -13.27
CA ASN A 31 -23.80 -19.36 -12.59
C ASN A 31 -23.43 -17.92 -12.89
N GLY A 32 -24.11 -17.36 -13.87
CA GLY A 32 -23.99 -16.00 -14.29
C GLY A 32 -24.52 -15.05 -13.21
N ARG A 33 -23.60 -14.41 -12.48
CA ARG A 33 -23.82 -13.07 -11.95
C ARG A 33 -22.79 -12.19 -12.60
N GLY A 34 -23.24 -11.36 -13.53
CA GLY A 34 -22.42 -10.42 -14.25
C GLY A 34 -21.61 -9.56 -13.29
N SER A 35 -20.35 -9.90 -13.11
CA SER A 35 -19.36 -9.01 -12.56
C SER A 35 -19.30 -7.80 -13.50
N ARG A 36 -19.88 -6.69 -13.09
CA ARG A 36 -19.70 -5.41 -13.78
C ARG A 36 -18.20 -5.07 -13.60
N HIS A 37 -17.38 -5.51 -14.55
CA HIS A 37 -16.06 -4.93 -14.75
C HIS A 37 -16.30 -3.43 -14.98
N ARG A 38 -16.12 -2.62 -13.95
CA ARG A 38 -15.92 -1.18 -14.15
C ARG A 38 -14.67 -1.07 -15.00
N GLY A 39 -14.86 -0.79 -16.28
CA GLY A 39 -13.78 -0.50 -17.19
C GLY A 39 -12.84 0.52 -16.54
N LYS A 40 -11.54 0.28 -16.60
CA LYS A 40 -10.56 1.27 -16.16
C LYS A 40 -10.87 2.55 -16.91
N SER A 41 -10.85 3.70 -16.24
CA SER A 41 -11.04 4.97 -16.94
C SER A 41 -9.90 5.17 -17.92
N LYS A 42 -10.16 5.79 -19.08
CA LYS A 42 -9.13 6.09 -20.10
C LYS A 42 -7.89 6.79 -19.51
N LEU A 43 -8.12 7.65 -18.52
CA LEU A 43 -7.04 8.33 -17.79
C LEU A 43 -6.16 7.35 -17.00
N MET A 44 -6.76 6.32 -16.37
CA MET A 44 -6.02 5.31 -15.63
C MET A 44 -5.16 4.44 -16.53
N GLU A 45 -5.64 4.13 -17.73
CA GLU A 45 -4.86 3.42 -18.75
C GLU A 45 -3.67 4.25 -19.24
N GLN A 46 -3.86 5.56 -19.44
CA GLN A 46 -2.77 6.46 -19.83
C GLN A 46 -1.68 6.56 -18.75
N ILE A 47 -2.07 6.61 -17.47
CA ILE A 47 -1.12 6.61 -16.35
C ILE A 47 -0.36 5.28 -16.29
N ASP A 48 -1.04 4.14 -16.51
CA ASP A 48 -0.40 2.83 -16.52
C ASP A 48 0.66 2.75 -17.63
N LEU A 49 0.34 3.19 -18.83
CA LEU A 49 1.28 3.22 -19.96
C LEU A 49 2.50 4.14 -19.70
N PHE A 50 2.25 5.30 -19.10
CA PHE A 50 3.33 6.23 -18.74
C PHE A 50 4.28 5.60 -17.70
N LEU A 51 3.74 4.97 -16.66
CA LEU A 51 4.52 4.30 -15.63
C LEU A 51 5.30 3.10 -16.19
N GLU A 52 4.68 2.32 -17.04
CA GLU A 52 5.32 1.18 -17.72
C GLU A 52 6.55 1.61 -18.53
N GLY A 53 6.45 2.76 -19.23
CA GLY A 53 7.58 3.35 -19.93
C GLY A 53 8.76 3.76 -19.02
N MET A 54 8.52 3.92 -17.72
CA MET A 54 9.54 4.18 -16.70
C MET A 54 9.96 2.92 -15.92
N GLY A 55 9.49 1.74 -16.29
CA GLY A 55 9.72 0.51 -15.53
C GLY A 55 8.96 0.43 -14.21
N LEU A 56 7.88 1.19 -14.08
CA LEU A 56 7.05 1.27 -12.90
C LEU A 56 5.67 0.66 -13.16
N TYR A 57 5.03 0.19 -12.12
CA TYR A 57 3.63 -0.24 -12.20
C TYR A 57 2.87 0.12 -10.93
N ARG A 58 1.57 0.27 -11.05
CA ARG A 58 0.68 0.52 -9.91
C ARG A 58 0.23 -0.79 -9.28
N LYS A 59 0.41 -0.91 -7.98
CA LYS A 59 -0.18 -2.00 -7.22
C LYS A 59 -1.41 -1.52 -6.45
N GLN A 60 -2.51 -2.24 -6.59
CA GLN A 60 -3.75 -1.89 -5.92
C GLN A 60 -3.72 -2.33 -4.46
N THR A 61 -4.21 -1.48 -3.58
CA THR A 61 -4.48 -1.79 -2.18
C THR A 61 -5.99 -1.78 -1.92
N ALA A 62 -6.43 -2.45 -0.86
CA ALA A 62 -7.81 -2.37 -0.43
C ALA A 62 -8.19 -0.90 -0.12
N ARG A 63 -9.42 -0.52 -0.46
CA ARG A 63 -9.96 0.82 -0.19
C ARG A 63 -10.55 0.86 1.22
N ASP A 64 -9.69 0.77 2.20
CA ASP A 64 -10.06 0.82 3.61
C ASP A 64 -9.09 1.73 4.39
N ALA A 65 -9.36 1.93 5.67
CA ALA A 65 -8.53 2.77 6.54
C ALA A 65 -7.09 2.24 6.71
N THR A 66 -6.79 1.04 6.20
CA THR A 66 -5.45 0.44 6.29
C THR A 66 -4.63 0.64 5.01
N CYS A 67 -5.17 1.29 3.97
CA CYS A 67 -4.55 1.37 2.64
C CYS A 67 -3.13 1.95 2.66
N LEU A 68 -2.87 2.99 3.47
CA LEU A 68 -1.53 3.56 3.65
C LEU A 68 -0.54 2.52 4.17
N PHE A 69 -0.92 1.81 5.24
CA PHE A 69 -0.06 0.80 5.87
C PHE A 69 0.12 -0.44 4.99
N ARG A 70 -0.90 -0.80 4.17
CA ARG A 70 -0.78 -1.84 3.15
C ARG A 70 0.23 -1.46 2.07
N ALA A 71 0.17 -0.22 1.62
CA ALA A 71 1.08 0.29 0.62
C ALA A 71 2.53 0.28 1.11
N VAL A 72 2.79 0.73 2.35
CA VAL A 72 4.13 0.66 2.96
C VAL A 72 4.56 -0.80 3.18
N SER A 73 3.65 -1.65 3.67
CA SER A 73 3.91 -3.08 3.84
C SER A 73 4.34 -3.75 2.54
N GLU A 74 3.69 -3.41 1.43
CA GLU A 74 4.05 -3.91 0.10
C GLU A 74 5.46 -3.45 -0.32
N GLN A 75 5.81 -2.19 -0.07
CA GLN A 75 7.12 -1.64 -0.42
C GLN A 75 8.27 -2.25 0.40
N VAL A 76 8.04 -2.47 1.69
CA VAL A 76 9.08 -2.90 2.62
C VAL A 76 9.21 -4.42 2.67
N PHE A 77 8.09 -5.13 2.63
CA PHE A 77 8.03 -6.59 2.84
C PHE A 77 7.52 -7.37 1.63
N TYR A 78 7.27 -6.70 0.50
CA TYR A 78 6.71 -7.30 -0.72
C TYR A 78 5.38 -8.03 -0.48
N SER A 79 4.64 -7.63 0.57
CA SER A 79 3.36 -8.22 0.96
C SER A 79 2.50 -7.24 1.75
N GLN A 80 1.23 -7.14 1.40
CA GLN A 80 0.27 -6.31 2.12
C GLN A 80 -0.21 -6.93 3.45
N CYS A 81 0.14 -8.19 3.72
CA CYS A 81 -0.34 -8.91 4.90
C CYS A 81 0.16 -8.31 6.22
N PHE A 82 1.32 -7.64 6.21
CA PHE A 82 1.95 -7.08 7.41
C PHE A 82 1.48 -5.66 7.75
N HIS A 83 0.45 -5.15 7.08
CA HIS A 83 -0.04 -3.78 7.26
C HIS A 83 -0.37 -3.41 8.71
N TYR A 84 -0.87 -4.37 9.51
CA TYR A 84 -1.16 -4.12 10.92
C TYR A 84 0.13 -3.99 11.75
N SER A 85 1.12 -4.83 11.49
CA SER A 85 2.45 -4.71 12.13
C SER A 85 3.13 -3.40 11.75
N VAL A 86 3.03 -2.97 10.48
CA VAL A 86 3.53 -1.67 10.02
C VAL A 86 2.85 -0.53 10.77
N ARG A 87 1.51 -0.58 10.94
CA ARG A 87 0.76 0.41 11.73
C ARG A 87 1.29 0.50 13.15
N LEU A 88 1.40 -0.62 13.84
CA LEU A 88 1.87 -0.64 15.24
C LEU A 88 3.32 -0.16 15.36
N SER A 89 4.19 -0.56 14.46
CA SER A 89 5.59 -0.10 14.42
C SER A 89 5.69 1.41 14.19
N CYS A 90 4.84 1.94 13.30
CA CYS A 90 4.73 3.38 13.05
C CYS A 90 4.36 4.14 14.32
N ILE A 91 3.28 3.74 15.00
CA ILE A 91 2.83 4.39 16.23
C ILE A 91 3.89 4.30 17.33
N HIS A 92 4.50 3.13 17.49
CA HIS A 92 5.59 2.92 18.47
C HIS A 92 6.79 3.82 18.17
N PHE A 93 7.15 3.98 16.89
CA PHE A 93 8.21 4.88 16.48
C PHE A 93 7.86 6.33 16.85
N MET A 94 6.63 6.77 16.56
CA MET A 94 6.16 8.12 16.89
C MET A 94 6.23 8.39 18.41
N GLU A 95 5.78 7.45 19.23
CA GLU A 95 5.83 7.54 20.71
C GLU A 95 7.25 7.63 21.24
N ARG A 96 8.18 6.84 20.69
CA ARG A 96 9.60 6.86 21.10
C ARG A 96 10.36 8.13 20.64
N ASN A 97 9.92 8.71 19.55
CA ASN A 97 10.55 9.89 18.96
C ASN A 97 9.63 11.10 19.03
N ARG A 98 8.99 11.27 20.18
CA ARG A 98 7.96 12.29 20.44
C ARG A 98 8.40 13.71 20.04
N ASN A 99 9.69 14.01 20.17
CA ASN A 99 10.30 15.29 19.83
C ASN A 99 10.30 15.61 18.33
N LEU A 100 10.06 14.62 17.46
CA LEU A 100 9.95 14.81 16.01
C LEU A 100 8.53 15.20 15.57
N PHE A 101 7.57 15.18 16.48
CA PHE A 101 6.15 15.39 16.18
C PHE A 101 5.57 16.54 17.00
N PRO A 102 4.56 17.26 16.49
CA PRO A 102 3.93 18.36 17.22
C PRO A 102 3.17 17.85 18.46
N GLU A 103 2.95 18.76 19.41
CA GLU A 103 2.16 18.44 20.61
C GLU A 103 0.70 18.12 20.31
N LYS A 104 0.19 18.70 19.20
CA LYS A 104 -1.16 18.46 18.71
C LYS A 104 -1.12 18.05 17.25
N ILE A 105 -1.85 16.99 16.93
CA ILE A 105 -2.08 16.49 15.59
C ILE A 105 -3.56 16.65 15.28
N ASP A 106 -3.89 17.36 14.20
CA ASP A 106 -5.26 17.62 13.75
C ASP A 106 -6.19 18.15 14.88
N GLY A 107 -5.61 18.94 15.81
CA GLY A 107 -6.33 19.56 16.90
C GLY A 107 -6.47 18.70 18.18
N GLU A 108 -6.13 17.41 18.14
CA GLU A 108 -6.08 16.53 19.31
C GLU A 108 -4.67 16.43 19.89
N LYS A 109 -4.54 16.05 21.17
CA LYS A 109 -3.25 15.78 21.78
C LYS A 109 -2.58 14.58 21.12
N PHE A 110 -1.26 14.63 21.03
CA PHE A 110 -0.49 13.53 20.44
C PHE A 110 -0.79 12.16 21.04
N GLU A 111 -0.93 12.08 22.35
CA GLU A 111 -1.19 10.83 23.07
C GLU A 111 -2.56 10.23 22.72
N ASP A 112 -3.54 11.08 22.51
CA ASP A 112 -4.89 10.67 22.10
C ASP A 112 -4.88 10.23 20.63
N HIS A 113 -4.17 10.97 19.77
CA HIS A 113 -3.92 10.59 18.38
C HIS A 113 -3.23 9.21 18.30
N ALA A 114 -2.12 9.02 18.99
CA ALA A 114 -1.37 7.75 19.00
C ALA A 114 -2.24 6.59 19.49
N ARG A 115 -3.05 6.80 20.52
CA ARG A 115 -3.98 5.80 21.05
C ARG A 115 -5.05 5.44 20.02
N ARG A 116 -5.67 6.42 19.38
CA ARG A 116 -6.69 6.23 18.35
C ARG A 116 -6.14 5.52 17.12
N MET A 117 -4.94 5.90 16.67
CA MET A 117 -4.29 5.35 15.48
C MET A 117 -3.89 3.86 15.60
N ARG A 118 -3.93 3.27 16.79
CA ARG A 118 -3.78 1.81 16.97
C ARG A 118 -4.96 1.03 16.42
N SER A 119 -6.11 1.68 16.25
CA SER A 119 -7.30 1.05 15.65
C SER A 119 -7.11 0.84 14.14
N PRO A 120 -7.45 -0.34 13.60
CA PRO A 120 -7.40 -0.59 12.17
C PRO A 120 -8.47 0.17 11.36
N ARG A 121 -9.39 0.85 12.03
CA ARG A 121 -10.45 1.65 11.40
C ARG A 121 -10.04 3.10 11.14
N GLU A 122 -8.89 3.52 11.68
CA GLU A 122 -8.40 4.88 11.56
C GLU A 122 -7.51 5.05 10.32
N TRP A 123 -7.73 6.13 9.62
CA TRP A 123 -6.96 6.48 8.43
C TRP A 123 -5.59 7.04 8.83
N GLY A 124 -4.53 6.47 8.27
CA GLY A 124 -3.20 7.06 8.39
C GLY A 124 -3.08 8.35 7.57
N GLY A 125 -2.39 9.32 8.11
CA GLY A 125 -2.22 10.65 7.52
C GLY A 125 -0.76 11.03 7.28
N HIS A 126 -0.54 12.33 7.21
CA HIS A 126 0.77 12.91 6.93
C HIS A 126 1.83 12.50 7.96
N TRP A 127 1.49 12.50 9.24
CA TRP A 127 2.43 12.20 10.31
C TRP A 127 2.85 10.74 10.34
N GLU A 128 1.92 9.84 10.05
CA GLU A 128 2.22 8.41 9.87
C GLU A 128 3.13 8.18 8.66
N MET A 129 2.90 8.89 7.53
CA MET A 129 3.78 8.81 6.37
C MET A 129 5.19 9.28 6.72
N GLN A 130 5.32 10.42 7.41
CA GLN A 130 6.62 10.95 7.82
C GLN A 130 7.34 9.99 8.78
N ALA A 131 6.63 9.45 9.76
CA ALA A 131 7.16 8.46 10.69
C ALA A 131 7.69 7.21 9.97
N MET A 132 6.91 6.67 9.04
CA MET A 132 7.29 5.48 8.28
C MET A 132 8.44 5.76 7.30
N ALA A 133 8.50 6.96 6.71
CA ALA A 133 9.62 7.35 5.86
C ALA A 133 10.96 7.40 6.62
N ILE A 134 10.93 7.72 7.92
CA ILE A 134 12.13 7.69 8.77
C ILE A 134 12.43 6.26 9.24
N LEU A 135 11.39 5.51 9.63
CA LEU A 135 11.51 4.17 10.21
C LEU A 135 12.05 3.14 9.20
N TYR A 136 11.68 3.26 7.92
CA TYR A 136 11.98 2.28 6.86
C TYR A 136 12.97 2.82 5.81
N LYS A 137 13.86 3.71 6.20
CA LYS A 137 14.95 4.23 5.35
C LYS A 137 15.92 3.15 4.89
#